data_582c6d4d1a591cb5815a6aa82137ebc4
#
_entry.id   582c6d4d1a591cb5815a6aa82137ebc4
#
_cell.length_a   1.000
_cell.length_b   1.000
_cell.length_c   1.000
_cell.angle_alpha   90.00
_cell.angle_beta   90.00
_cell.angle_gamma   90.00
#
_symmetry.space_group_name_H-M   'P 1'
#
loop_
_entity.id
_entity.type
_entity.pdbx_description
1 polymer ?
#
loop_
_entity_poly.entity_id
_entity_poly.type
_entity_poly.pdbx_seq_one_letter_code
_entity_poly.pdbx_strand_id
1 'polypeptide(L)'
;MKSQRLKQARKAAGLSRELVAKAMHKSPHTIKSWETTSRQPRTLREVERLCSILGITVSWYLTGQQPMKPIIKGEKERELLQLFATLSLRQQDAVLELMRVFKHPKD
;
A
#
# COMPACT_ATOMS: atom_id res chain seq x y z
N MET A 1 -12.16 -14.43 5.53
CA MET A 1 -12.12 -14.64 4.07
C MET A 1 -11.52 -13.42 3.37
N LYS A 2 -10.89 -13.62 2.22
CA LYS A 2 -10.22 -12.53 1.48
C LYS A 2 -11.15 -11.37 1.13
N SER A 3 -12.38 -11.66 0.73
CA SER A 3 -13.34 -10.63 0.34
C SER A 3 -13.68 -9.71 1.52
N GLN A 4 -13.84 -10.27 2.70
CA GLN A 4 -14.11 -9.49 3.90
C GLN A 4 -12.90 -8.67 4.32
N ARG A 5 -11.71 -9.24 4.19
CA ARG A 5 -10.46 -8.52 4.48
C ARG A 5 -10.27 -7.35 3.53
N LEU A 6 -10.57 -7.53 2.26
CA LEU A 6 -10.49 -6.45 1.27
C LEU A 6 -11.40 -5.29 1.67
N LYS A 7 -12.65 -5.58 1.98
CA LYS A 7 -13.61 -4.56 2.40
C LYS A 7 -13.16 -3.84 3.68
N GLN A 8 -12.68 -4.61 4.66
CA GLN A 8 -12.17 -4.07 5.91
C GLN A 8 -11.00 -3.12 5.67
N ALA A 9 -10.04 -3.54 4.86
CA ALA A 9 -8.86 -2.74 4.55
C ALA A 9 -9.22 -1.46 3.81
N ARG A 10 -10.13 -1.55 2.84
CA ARG A 10 -10.59 -0.39 2.09
C ARG A 10 -11.23 0.64 3.00
N LYS A 11 -12.12 0.21 3.88
CA LYS A 11 -12.78 1.11 4.83
C LYS A 11 -11.80 1.70 5.82
N ALA A 12 -10.86 0.90 6.32
CA ALA A 12 -9.83 1.38 7.23
C ALA A 12 -8.93 2.44 6.59
N ALA A 13 -8.70 2.33 5.27
CA ALA A 13 -7.91 3.30 4.52
C ALA A 13 -8.73 4.55 4.14
N GLY A 14 -10.05 4.55 4.39
CA GLY A 14 -10.91 5.66 4.04
C GLY A 14 -11.15 5.82 2.55
N LEU A 15 -11.03 4.74 1.78
CA LEU A 15 -11.15 4.77 0.32
C LEU A 15 -12.52 4.28 -0.13
N SER A 16 -13.05 4.90 -1.19
CA SER A 16 -14.25 4.42 -1.85
C SER A 16 -13.90 3.33 -2.85
N ARG A 17 -14.89 2.53 -3.23
CA ARG A 17 -14.71 1.53 -4.30
C ARG A 17 -14.27 2.19 -5.60
N GLU A 18 -14.83 3.38 -5.89
CA GLU A 18 -14.50 4.13 -7.10
C GLU A 18 -13.03 4.55 -7.13
N LEU A 19 -12.48 4.99 -6.01
CA LEU A 19 -11.08 5.37 -5.92
C LEU A 19 -10.16 4.17 -6.11
N VAL A 20 -10.47 3.05 -5.46
CA VAL A 20 -9.68 1.83 -5.60
C VAL A 20 -9.75 1.33 -7.06
N ALA A 21 -10.93 1.34 -7.65
CA ALA A 21 -11.12 0.92 -9.03
C ALA A 21 -10.29 1.78 -9.99
N LYS A 22 -10.32 3.09 -9.80
CA LYS A 22 -9.54 4.01 -10.63
C LYS A 22 -8.05 3.71 -10.52
N ALA A 23 -7.55 3.52 -9.31
CA ALA A 23 -6.14 3.21 -9.07
C ALA A 23 -5.74 1.85 -9.67
N MET A 24 -6.66 0.91 -9.72
CA MET A 24 -6.43 -0.43 -10.29
C MET A 24 -6.70 -0.52 -11.80
N HIS A 25 -7.22 0.55 -12.40
CA HIS A 25 -7.69 0.55 -13.80
C HIS A 25 -8.79 -0.49 -14.03
N LYS A 26 -9.70 -0.59 -13.06
CA LYS A 26 -10.85 -1.51 -13.09
C LYS A 26 -12.14 -0.71 -12.89
N SER A 27 -13.28 -1.36 -13.09
CA SER A 27 -14.57 -0.74 -12.78
C SER A 27 -14.90 -0.87 -11.29
N PRO A 28 -15.71 0.04 -10.73
CA PRO A 28 -16.18 -0.11 -9.35
C PRO A 28 -16.94 -1.41 -9.13
N HIS A 29 -17.63 -1.90 -10.16
CA HIS A 29 -18.32 -3.19 -10.09
C HIS A 29 -17.35 -4.34 -9.84
N THR A 30 -16.17 -4.30 -10.45
CA THR A 30 -15.13 -5.30 -10.22
C THR A 30 -14.70 -5.31 -8.76
N ILE A 31 -14.46 -4.15 -8.18
CA ILE A 31 -14.07 -4.04 -6.77
C ILE A 31 -15.19 -4.56 -5.87
N LYS A 32 -16.44 -4.19 -6.14
CA LYS A 32 -17.59 -4.69 -5.41
C LYS A 32 -17.66 -6.22 -5.47
N SER A 33 -17.42 -6.78 -6.64
CA SER A 33 -17.42 -8.23 -6.85
C SER A 33 -16.34 -8.90 -6.00
N TRP A 34 -15.15 -8.31 -5.91
CA TRP A 34 -14.07 -8.84 -5.07
C TRP A 34 -14.40 -8.77 -3.57
N GLU A 35 -15.26 -7.85 -3.16
CA GLU A 35 -15.66 -7.69 -1.75
C GLU A 35 -16.85 -8.53 -1.35
N THR A 36 -17.68 -8.94 -2.31
CA THR A 36 -18.96 -9.57 -2.01
C THR A 36 -19.12 -11.00 -2.54
N THR A 37 -18.20 -11.43 -3.39
CA THR A 37 -18.25 -12.77 -3.98
C THR A 37 -16.92 -13.49 -3.76
N SER A 38 -16.80 -14.70 -4.29
CA SER A 38 -15.55 -15.45 -4.26
C SER A 38 -14.55 -14.97 -5.33
N ARG A 39 -14.92 -14.01 -6.16
CA ARG A 39 -14.02 -13.46 -7.18
C ARG A 39 -12.89 -12.67 -6.52
N GLN A 40 -11.73 -12.71 -7.15
CA GLN A 40 -10.52 -12.07 -6.64
C GLN A 40 -9.63 -11.66 -7.82
N PRO A 41 -8.63 -10.81 -7.58
CA PRO A 41 -7.66 -10.46 -8.62
C PRO A 41 -7.03 -11.73 -9.21
N ARG A 42 -6.82 -11.72 -10.52
CA ARG A 42 -6.39 -12.91 -11.26
C ARG A 42 -4.91 -13.23 -11.13
N THR A 43 -4.08 -12.21 -10.91
CA THR A 43 -2.63 -12.40 -10.89
C THR A 43 -2.06 -11.91 -9.57
N LEU A 44 -0.89 -12.45 -9.20
CA LEU A 44 -0.17 -11.99 -8.01
C LEU A 44 0.18 -10.51 -8.14
N ARG A 45 0.53 -10.05 -9.34
CA ARG A 45 0.82 -8.63 -9.58
C ARG A 45 -0.36 -7.75 -9.24
N GLU A 46 -1.58 -8.15 -9.62
CA GLU A 46 -2.79 -7.40 -9.26
C GLU A 46 -3.01 -7.41 -7.74
N VAL A 47 -2.77 -8.55 -7.08
CA VAL A 47 -2.88 -8.65 -5.62
C VAL A 47 -1.88 -7.71 -4.95
N GLU A 48 -0.63 -7.72 -5.40
CA GLU A 48 0.39 -6.83 -4.85
C GLU A 48 0.02 -5.36 -5.03
N ARG A 49 -0.48 -4.99 -6.21
CA ARG A 49 -0.91 -3.63 -6.49
C ARG A 49 -2.07 -3.22 -5.60
N LEU A 50 -3.06 -4.09 -5.45
CA LEU A 50 -4.21 -3.84 -4.58
C LEU A 50 -3.77 -3.63 -3.14
N CYS A 51 -2.90 -4.50 -2.63
CA CYS A 51 -2.38 -4.39 -1.27
C CYS A 51 -1.58 -3.10 -1.07
N SER A 52 -0.81 -2.70 -2.07
CA SER A 52 -0.06 -1.44 -2.03
C SER A 52 -1.00 -0.24 -1.94
N ILE A 53 -2.05 -0.21 -2.73
CA ILE A 53 -3.05 0.87 -2.71
C ILE A 53 -3.72 0.95 -1.34
N LEU A 54 -4.03 -0.18 -0.74
CA LEU A 54 -4.71 -0.25 0.55
C LEU A 54 -3.76 -0.12 1.75
N GLY A 55 -2.46 -0.16 1.52
CA GLY A 55 -1.47 -0.06 2.59
C GLY A 55 -1.44 -1.29 3.50
N ILE A 56 -1.68 -2.47 2.95
CA ILE A 56 -1.70 -3.73 3.70
C ILE A 56 -0.66 -4.71 3.16
N THR A 57 -0.35 -5.73 3.95
CA THR A 57 0.55 -6.79 3.50
C THR A 57 -0.21 -7.82 2.66
N VAL A 58 0.49 -8.42 1.70
CA VAL A 58 -0.06 -9.51 0.89
C VAL A 58 -0.41 -10.71 1.77
N SER A 59 0.45 -11.03 2.74
CA SER A 59 0.20 -12.14 3.67
C SER A 59 -1.11 -11.97 4.42
N TRP A 60 -1.36 -10.78 4.94
CA TRP A 60 -2.62 -10.53 5.65
C TRP A 60 -3.83 -10.65 4.73
N TYR A 61 -3.73 -10.11 3.52
CA TYR A 61 -4.83 -10.21 2.56
C TYR A 61 -5.15 -11.67 2.21
N LEU A 62 -4.12 -12.46 1.94
CA LEU A 62 -4.30 -13.85 1.49
C LEU A 62 -4.67 -14.80 2.63
N THR A 63 -4.09 -14.62 3.82
CA THR A 63 -4.18 -15.62 4.90
C THR A 63 -4.73 -15.08 6.21
N GLY A 64 -4.81 -13.77 6.36
CA GLY A 64 -5.20 -13.16 7.63
C GLY A 64 -4.06 -13.08 8.64
N GLN A 65 -2.84 -13.48 8.29
CA GLN A 65 -1.70 -13.39 9.19
C GLN A 65 -1.29 -11.95 9.45
N GLN A 66 -1.07 -11.64 10.73
CA GLN A 66 -0.54 -10.33 11.11
C GLN A 66 0.91 -10.18 10.65
N PRO A 67 1.39 -8.96 10.40
CA PRO A 67 0.67 -7.70 10.57
C PRO A 67 -0.18 -7.34 9.34
N MET A 68 -1.29 -6.66 9.58
CA MET A 68 -2.13 -6.14 8.49
C MET A 68 -1.40 -5.07 7.70
N LYS A 69 -0.75 -4.14 8.40
CA LYS A 69 0.02 -3.07 7.77
C LYS A 69 1.50 -3.37 7.84
N PRO A 70 2.30 -2.92 6.84
CA PRO A 70 3.74 -3.08 6.91
C PRO A 70 4.27 -2.47 8.20
N ILE A 71 5.22 -3.17 8.83
CA ILE A 71 5.83 -2.70 10.07
C ILE A 71 6.81 -1.59 9.74
N ILE A 72 6.58 -0.41 10.33
CA ILE A 72 7.53 0.70 10.29
C ILE A 72 8.16 0.77 11.66
N LYS A 73 9.45 0.46 11.74
CA LYS A 73 10.18 0.41 13.00
C LYS A 73 10.58 1.81 13.44
N GLY A 74 10.17 2.21 14.64
CA GLY A 74 10.62 3.42 15.28
C GLY A 74 9.95 4.70 14.82
N GLU A 75 9.99 5.71 15.68
CA GLU A 75 9.38 7.00 15.43
C GLU A 75 10.11 7.80 14.36
N LYS A 76 11.44 7.68 14.32
CA LYS A 76 12.26 8.40 13.34
C LYS A 76 11.97 7.95 11.92
N GLU A 77 11.80 6.64 11.70
CA GLU A 77 11.46 6.10 10.40
C GLU A 77 10.07 6.54 9.96
N ARG A 78 9.11 6.52 10.89
CA ARG A 78 7.74 6.97 10.61
C ARG A 78 7.71 8.44 10.23
N GLU A 79 8.42 9.28 11.00
CA GLU A 79 8.53 10.70 10.73
C GLU A 79 9.18 10.95 9.38
N LEU A 80 10.27 10.24 9.08
CA LEU A 80 10.97 10.34 7.80
C LEU A 80 10.02 10.07 6.63
N LEU A 81 9.24 8.98 6.71
CA LEU A 81 8.31 8.62 5.65
C LEU A 81 7.20 9.65 5.47
N GLN A 82 6.68 10.17 6.57
CA GLN A 82 5.65 11.20 6.54
C GLN A 82 6.16 12.49 5.89
N LEU A 83 7.31 12.94 6.30
CA LEU A 83 7.93 14.16 5.74
C LEU A 83 8.30 13.96 4.27
N PHE A 84 8.89 12.82 3.95
CA PHE A 84 9.29 12.50 2.59
C PHE A 84 8.08 12.54 1.63
N ALA A 85 6.93 12.01 2.07
CA ALA A 85 5.72 11.99 1.26
C ALA A 85 5.20 13.40 0.93
N THR A 86 5.55 14.42 1.73
CA THR A 86 5.11 15.80 1.48
C THR A 86 6.01 16.56 0.50
N LEU A 87 7.14 15.99 0.15
CA LEU A 87 8.11 16.64 -0.72
C LEU A 87 7.75 16.48 -2.20
N SER A 88 8.18 17.43 -3.03
CA SER A 88 8.10 17.27 -4.48
C SER A 88 9.03 16.15 -4.94
N LEU A 89 8.83 15.65 -6.17
CA LEU A 89 9.70 14.61 -6.71
C LEU A 89 11.17 15.06 -6.75
N ARG A 90 11.41 16.30 -7.13
CA ARG A 90 12.76 16.86 -7.15
C ARG A 90 13.38 16.86 -5.75
N GLN A 91 12.62 17.28 -4.74
CA GLN A 91 13.07 17.29 -3.35
C GLN A 91 13.31 15.87 -2.85
N GLN A 92 12.44 14.92 -3.19
CA GLN A 92 12.62 13.52 -2.82
C GLN A 92 13.93 12.96 -3.41
N ASP A 93 14.23 13.27 -4.67
CA ASP A 93 15.47 12.85 -5.30
C ASP A 93 16.68 13.42 -4.60
N ALA A 94 16.62 14.70 -4.20
CA ALA A 94 17.70 15.33 -3.47
C ALA A 94 17.94 14.70 -2.11
N VAL A 95 16.87 14.36 -1.39
CA VAL A 95 16.98 13.67 -0.10
C VAL A 95 17.60 12.29 -0.26
N LEU A 96 17.17 11.53 -1.27
CA LEU A 96 17.72 10.21 -1.54
C LEU A 96 19.21 10.28 -1.87
N GLU A 97 19.61 11.28 -2.65
CA GLU A 97 21.02 11.49 -2.98
C GLU A 97 21.85 11.76 -1.74
N LEU A 98 21.34 12.64 -0.85
CA LEU A 98 22.00 12.96 0.42
C LEU A 98 22.13 11.71 1.29
N MET A 99 21.10 10.90 1.37
CA MET A 99 21.11 9.66 2.16
C MET A 99 22.15 8.67 1.62
N ARG A 100 22.31 8.58 0.30
CA ARG A 100 23.33 7.74 -0.30
C ARG A 100 24.74 8.19 0.09
N VAL A 101 24.98 9.49 0.13
CA VAL A 101 26.26 10.06 0.56
C VAL A 101 26.56 9.66 2.00
N PHE A 102 25.57 9.75 2.89
CA PHE A 102 25.74 9.34 4.29
C PHE A 102 26.00 7.86 4.45
N LYS A 103 25.36 7.05 3.60
CA LYS A 103 25.52 5.59 3.66
C LYS A 103 26.93 5.16 3.27
N HIS A 104 27.58 5.90 2.37
CA HIS A 104 28.92 5.58 1.89
C HIS A 104 29.86 6.75 2.14
N PRO A 105 30.10 7.10 3.43
CA PRO A 105 30.99 8.19 3.73
C PRO A 105 32.40 7.84 3.29
N LYS A 106 33.07 8.81 2.69
CA LYS A 106 34.50 8.69 2.44
C LYS A 106 35.21 8.87 3.77
N ASP A 107 36.06 7.95 4.07
CA ASP A 107 36.91 8.05 5.24
C ASP A 107 37.94 9.15 5.08
#